data_cf30be02df1a71451406d0d435e21aad
#
_entry.id   cf30be02df1a71451406d0d435e21aad
#
_cell.length_a   1.000
_cell.length_b   1.000
_cell.length_c   1.000
_cell.angle_alpha   90.00
_cell.angle_beta   90.00
_cell.angle_gamma   90.00
#
_symmetry.space_group_name_H-M   'P 1'
#
loop_
_entity.id
_entity.type
_entity.pdbx_description
1 polymer ?
#
loop_
_entity_poly.entity_id
_entity_poly.type
_entity_poly.pdbx_seq_one_letter_code
_entity_poly.pdbx_strand_id
1 'polypeptide(L)'
;MKNKIKRYIALVLFIITNFNTNAQLYPVQLTAVFKSPYSVKISDYAGSMDTKMQLLINPTDISINNRQVRLKLYIQGNGLNIQTSDYVQGEKPIFINGGELLTLTNTDISALFRLENLQGINASQYANGLPEGMYNFCFEMYDYITNQKISQKSCANLYLILNDPPLLNTPQKNEQIAESDFPNIMFTWTPRQLNATNVSYKFELKQLLDPTLDPQFAFQMSPVLYEETLFGTALLYNLSMPVLMPGMRYAWCVRAVSTTGLSENAIFKNDGYSEIYWFKYTQRCNAPTFTLSEIVSPSTVKITWQGTPDHTKYQVQYRKKAITQTNKRGKTTEKTFEWFSSYSLNNQVLLTNLEPETEYEFRVGSSCTTEADGIQSFTYSNTNTFAIPKKENAIASYNCGIKPNLSITNKTPLNNLIQSETFTAGDFPITVL
;
A
#
# COMPACT_ATOMS: atom_id res chain seq x y z
N MET A 1 39.40 71.33 -8.15
CA MET A 1 38.90 69.95 -8.41
C MET A 1 37.77 69.52 -7.47
N LYS A 2 37.84 69.73 -6.19
CA LYS A 2 36.81 69.25 -5.18
C LYS A 2 35.38 69.82 -5.47
N ASN A 3 35.19 71.03 -5.98
CA ASN A 3 33.86 71.61 -6.24
C ASN A 3 33.22 71.03 -7.52
N LYS A 4 33.98 70.60 -8.51
CA LYS A 4 33.45 69.94 -9.71
C LYS A 4 32.95 68.49 -9.39
N ILE A 5 33.69 67.79 -8.55
CA ILE A 5 33.30 66.42 -8.09
C ILE A 5 31.98 66.47 -7.28
N LYS A 6 31.81 67.48 -6.39
CA LYS A 6 30.57 67.66 -5.64
C LYS A 6 29.38 67.96 -6.56
N ARG A 7 29.57 68.75 -7.63
CA ARG A 7 28.50 68.98 -8.59
C ARG A 7 28.15 67.72 -9.41
N TYR A 8 29.12 66.95 -9.82
CA TYR A 8 28.84 65.65 -10.48
C TYR A 8 28.13 64.63 -9.59
N ILE A 9 28.52 64.55 -8.34
CA ILE A 9 27.85 63.68 -7.36
C ILE A 9 26.41 64.16 -7.13
N ALA A 10 26.16 65.44 -7.00
CA ALA A 10 24.82 66.01 -6.85
C ALA A 10 23.97 65.80 -8.10
N LEU A 11 24.52 65.89 -9.33
CA LEU A 11 23.84 65.62 -10.57
C LEU A 11 23.51 64.14 -10.73
N VAL A 12 24.41 63.22 -10.34
CA VAL A 12 24.16 61.77 -10.36
C VAL A 12 23.10 61.39 -9.32
N LEU A 13 23.16 61.97 -8.10
CA LEU A 13 22.11 61.77 -7.09
C LEU A 13 20.74 62.29 -7.60
N PHE A 14 20.69 63.43 -8.26
CA PHE A 14 19.45 63.99 -8.82
C PHE A 14 18.88 63.17 -9.97
N ILE A 15 19.72 62.51 -10.79
CA ILE A 15 19.29 61.58 -11.82
C ILE A 15 18.75 60.28 -11.20
N ILE A 16 19.39 59.76 -10.14
CA ILE A 16 18.96 58.54 -9.45
C ILE A 16 17.61 58.72 -8.73
N THR A 17 17.32 59.93 -8.19
CA THR A 17 16.06 60.21 -7.51
C THR A 17 14.86 60.39 -8.47
N ASN A 18 15.11 60.59 -9.78
CA ASN A 18 14.05 60.68 -10.78
C ASN A 18 13.67 59.36 -11.46
N PHE A 19 14.29 58.24 -11.11
CA PHE A 19 13.74 56.96 -11.46
C PHE A 19 12.53 56.70 -10.56
N ASN A 20 11.39 57.30 -10.92
CA ASN A 20 10.09 56.83 -10.45
C ASN A 20 9.92 55.44 -11.00
N THR A 21 10.30 54.44 -10.21
CA THR A 21 9.81 53.06 -10.40
C THR A 21 8.32 53.10 -10.15
N ASN A 22 7.55 53.34 -11.22
CA ASN A 22 6.13 53.07 -11.22
C ASN A 22 6.00 51.56 -11.02
N ALA A 23 6.04 51.11 -9.77
CA ALA A 23 5.54 49.79 -9.40
C ALA A 23 4.05 49.85 -9.76
N GLN A 24 3.68 49.24 -10.87
CA GLN A 24 2.31 49.18 -11.33
C GLN A 24 1.48 48.46 -10.26
N LEU A 25 0.88 49.26 -9.36
CA LEU A 25 0.06 48.72 -8.28
C LEU A 25 -1.28 48.34 -8.90
N TYR A 26 -1.50 47.04 -9.07
CA TYR A 26 -2.78 46.56 -9.55
C TYR A 26 -3.87 46.84 -8.50
N PRO A 27 -5.05 47.30 -8.90
CA PRO A 27 -6.11 47.67 -7.97
C PRO A 27 -6.78 46.48 -7.26
N VAL A 28 -6.49 45.25 -7.71
CA VAL A 28 -7.04 44.02 -7.15
C VAL A 28 -5.93 43.02 -6.83
N GLN A 29 -5.95 42.47 -5.63
CA GLN A 29 -5.10 41.38 -5.22
C GLN A 29 -5.88 40.07 -5.22
N LEU A 30 -5.29 39.02 -5.76
CA LEU A 30 -5.85 37.68 -5.78
C LEU A 30 -5.03 36.72 -4.90
N THR A 31 -5.70 35.82 -4.21
CA THR A 31 -5.04 34.71 -3.48
C THR A 31 -5.83 33.43 -3.72
N ALA A 32 -5.21 32.47 -4.39
CA ALA A 32 -5.80 31.17 -4.63
C ALA A 32 -5.36 30.17 -3.54
N VAL A 33 -6.32 29.52 -2.89
CA VAL A 33 -6.10 28.51 -1.83
C VAL A 33 -6.79 27.21 -2.23
N PHE A 34 -6.03 26.14 -2.33
CA PHE A 34 -6.56 24.81 -2.63
C PHE A 34 -6.56 23.94 -1.37
N LYS A 35 -7.59 23.12 -1.24
CA LYS A 35 -7.72 22.18 -0.12
C LYS A 35 -7.13 20.81 -0.51
N SER A 36 -6.28 20.27 0.34
CA SER A 36 -5.77 18.90 0.22
C SER A 36 -6.88 17.88 0.64
N PRO A 37 -6.95 16.70 0.02
CA PRO A 37 -6.11 16.21 -1.07
C PRO A 37 -6.44 16.87 -2.41
N TYR A 38 -5.38 17.14 -3.23
CA TYR A 38 -5.54 17.77 -4.53
C TYR A 38 -5.96 16.73 -5.56
N SER A 39 -7.10 16.96 -6.24
CA SER A 39 -7.51 16.08 -7.34
C SER A 39 -6.65 16.30 -8.58
N VAL A 40 -6.27 15.20 -9.23
CA VAL A 40 -5.58 15.23 -10.53
C VAL A 40 -6.55 15.53 -11.68
N LYS A 41 -7.87 15.32 -11.50
CA LYS A 41 -8.88 15.61 -12.52
C LYS A 41 -9.35 17.06 -12.43
N ILE A 42 -9.16 17.82 -13.51
CA ILE A 42 -9.65 19.20 -13.59
C ILE A 42 -11.18 19.23 -13.49
N SER A 43 -11.86 18.20 -14.01
CA SER A 43 -13.31 18.04 -13.92
C SER A 43 -13.86 18.06 -12.49
N ASP A 44 -13.07 17.64 -11.51
CA ASP A 44 -13.50 17.63 -10.10
C ASP A 44 -13.67 19.06 -9.56
N TYR A 45 -12.90 20.03 -10.06
CA TYR A 45 -13.08 21.44 -9.71
C TYR A 45 -14.29 22.07 -10.42
N ALA A 46 -14.72 21.50 -11.56
CA ALA A 46 -15.90 21.92 -12.29
C ALA A 46 -17.20 21.34 -11.73
N GLY A 47 -17.18 20.07 -11.33
CA GLY A 47 -18.38 19.29 -11.00
C GLY A 47 -18.65 19.07 -9.51
N SER A 48 -17.64 19.25 -8.65
CA SER A 48 -17.83 19.04 -7.19
C SER A 48 -18.67 20.14 -6.56
N MET A 49 -19.63 19.74 -5.73
CA MET A 49 -20.39 20.67 -4.87
C MET A 49 -19.58 21.05 -3.61
N ASP A 50 -18.56 20.29 -3.27
CA ASP A 50 -17.71 20.56 -2.13
C ASP A 50 -16.65 21.62 -2.47
N THR A 51 -16.27 22.41 -1.47
CA THR A 51 -15.24 23.43 -1.63
C THR A 51 -13.86 22.76 -1.73
N LYS A 52 -13.36 22.61 -2.95
CA LYS A 52 -12.00 22.10 -3.24
C LYS A 52 -10.96 23.22 -3.32
N MET A 53 -11.40 24.44 -3.65
CA MET A 53 -10.56 25.62 -3.65
C MET A 53 -11.34 26.88 -3.31
N GLN A 54 -10.63 27.91 -2.91
CA GLN A 54 -11.14 29.26 -2.70
C GLN A 54 -10.23 30.26 -3.42
N LEU A 55 -10.83 31.25 -4.07
CA LEU A 55 -10.15 32.40 -4.62
C LEU A 55 -10.60 33.64 -3.82
N LEU A 56 -9.67 34.17 -3.04
CA LEU A 56 -9.87 35.44 -2.33
C LEU A 56 -9.52 36.58 -3.25
N ILE A 57 -10.44 37.53 -3.38
CA ILE A 57 -10.35 38.73 -4.19
C ILE A 57 -10.42 39.91 -3.24
N ASN A 58 -9.31 40.67 -3.18
CA ASN A 58 -9.20 41.85 -2.35
C ASN A 58 -8.99 43.09 -3.23
N PRO A 59 -10.07 43.85 -3.53
CA PRO A 59 -9.95 45.11 -4.22
C PRO A 59 -9.38 46.18 -3.27
N THR A 60 -8.13 46.57 -3.47
CA THR A 60 -7.41 47.54 -2.64
C THR A 60 -7.72 48.99 -2.97
N ASP A 61 -8.22 49.25 -4.19
CA ASP A 61 -8.67 50.57 -4.62
C ASP A 61 -10.11 50.80 -4.17
N ILE A 62 -10.31 51.65 -3.19
CA ILE A 62 -11.61 52.00 -2.62
C ILE A 62 -12.55 52.74 -3.58
N SER A 63 -12.03 53.23 -4.71
CA SER A 63 -12.84 53.90 -5.73
C SER A 63 -13.65 52.94 -6.61
N ILE A 64 -13.34 51.65 -6.55
CA ILE A 64 -14.07 50.61 -7.28
C ILE A 64 -15.49 50.49 -6.70
N ASN A 65 -16.49 50.63 -7.56
CA ASN A 65 -17.89 50.50 -7.17
C ASN A 65 -18.64 49.61 -8.18
N ASN A 66 -19.19 48.51 -7.72
CA ASN A 66 -19.96 47.53 -8.50
C ASN A 66 -19.36 47.23 -9.89
N ARG A 67 -18.04 47.01 -9.90
CA ARG A 67 -17.30 46.80 -11.14
C ARG A 67 -17.43 45.36 -11.59
N GLN A 68 -17.92 45.13 -12.80
CA GLN A 68 -17.99 43.80 -13.39
C GLN A 68 -16.61 43.37 -13.88
N VAL A 69 -16.22 42.13 -13.50
CA VAL A 69 -14.92 41.55 -13.79
C VAL A 69 -15.06 40.14 -14.32
N ARG A 70 -14.01 39.69 -15.00
CA ARG A 70 -13.85 38.31 -15.47
C ARG A 70 -12.53 37.73 -15.01
N LEU A 71 -12.50 36.39 -14.83
CA LEU A 71 -11.31 35.66 -14.44
C LEU A 71 -10.72 34.90 -15.62
N LYS A 72 -9.41 34.76 -15.61
CA LYS A 72 -8.66 33.86 -16.50
C LYS A 72 -7.83 32.91 -15.68
N LEU A 73 -7.97 31.59 -15.95
CA LEU A 73 -7.25 30.51 -15.31
C LEU A 73 -6.09 30.06 -16.21
N TYR A 74 -4.96 29.78 -15.58
CA TYR A 74 -3.81 29.11 -16.20
C TYR A 74 -3.40 27.93 -15.33
N ILE A 75 -3.14 26.79 -15.95
CA ILE A 75 -2.59 25.61 -15.30
C ILE A 75 -1.32 25.23 -16.05
N GLN A 76 -0.18 25.32 -15.37
CA GLN A 76 1.13 25.13 -15.97
C GLN A 76 1.94 24.14 -15.16
N GLY A 77 2.49 23.13 -15.80
CA GLY A 77 3.34 22.11 -15.16
C GLY A 77 3.50 20.90 -16.05
N ASN A 78 4.55 20.14 -15.82
CA ASN A 78 4.80 18.87 -16.49
C ASN A 78 4.72 18.90 -18.03
N GLY A 79 5.17 20.01 -18.62
CA GLY A 79 5.12 20.25 -20.07
C GLY A 79 3.74 20.67 -20.60
N LEU A 80 2.73 20.77 -19.74
CA LEU A 80 1.40 21.26 -20.09
C LEU A 80 1.28 22.76 -19.85
N ASN A 81 0.58 23.44 -20.73
CA ASN A 81 0.21 24.83 -20.61
C ASN A 81 -1.26 24.99 -21.00
N ILE A 82 -2.11 24.93 -20.00
CA ILE A 82 -3.56 25.00 -20.16
C ILE A 82 -4.03 26.38 -19.71
N GLN A 83 -4.96 26.95 -20.44
CA GLN A 83 -5.55 28.22 -20.08
C GLN A 83 -7.02 28.30 -20.49
N THR A 84 -7.79 29.13 -19.81
CA THR A 84 -9.15 29.43 -20.28
C THR A 84 -9.15 30.23 -21.54
N SER A 85 -10.16 30.01 -22.38
CA SER A 85 -10.47 30.88 -23.53
C SER A 85 -10.75 32.30 -23.06
N ASP A 86 -10.63 33.26 -23.94
CA ASP A 86 -10.96 34.67 -23.63
C ASP A 86 -12.47 34.87 -23.39
N TYR A 87 -13.28 34.00 -23.94
CA TYR A 87 -14.72 33.92 -23.69
C TYR A 87 -15.03 32.58 -23.00
N VAL A 88 -15.50 32.66 -21.74
CA VAL A 88 -15.85 31.49 -20.92
C VAL A 88 -17.36 31.30 -20.96
N GLN A 89 -17.78 30.20 -21.57
CA GLN A 89 -19.20 29.86 -21.69
C GLN A 89 -19.77 29.44 -20.31
N GLY A 90 -20.87 30.06 -19.89
CA GLY A 90 -21.54 29.78 -18.65
C GLY A 90 -20.88 30.37 -17.39
N GLU A 91 -19.98 31.36 -17.58
CA GLU A 91 -19.44 32.16 -16.48
C GLU A 91 -20.52 33.03 -15.86
N LYS A 92 -20.60 33.00 -14.51
CA LYS A 92 -21.49 33.90 -13.76
C LYS A 92 -20.86 35.30 -13.68
N PRO A 93 -21.63 36.40 -13.80
CA PRO A 93 -21.09 37.72 -13.59
C PRO A 93 -20.52 37.92 -12.20
N ILE A 94 -19.30 38.43 -12.11
CA ILE A 94 -18.62 38.71 -10.85
C ILE A 94 -18.55 40.24 -10.72
N PHE A 95 -19.05 40.78 -9.58
CA PHE A 95 -18.98 42.19 -9.26
C PHE A 95 -18.11 42.39 -8.02
N ILE A 96 -17.28 43.43 -8.04
CA ILE A 96 -16.37 43.77 -6.94
C ILE A 96 -16.59 45.21 -6.49
N ASN A 97 -16.38 45.42 -5.17
CA ASN A 97 -16.38 46.74 -4.55
C ASN A 97 -15.04 46.98 -3.86
N GLY A 98 -14.56 48.23 -3.88
CA GLY A 98 -13.33 48.63 -3.22
C GLY A 98 -13.39 48.41 -1.70
N GLY A 99 -12.36 47.78 -1.13
CA GLY A 99 -12.25 47.48 0.30
C GLY A 99 -13.10 46.29 0.78
N GLU A 100 -13.91 45.66 -0.07
CA GLU A 100 -14.69 44.48 0.29
C GLU A 100 -13.98 43.20 -0.17
N LEU A 101 -13.71 42.28 0.79
CA LEU A 101 -13.13 41.00 0.46
C LEU A 101 -14.22 40.06 -0.09
N LEU A 102 -14.03 39.61 -1.35
CA LEU A 102 -14.90 38.63 -1.97
C LEU A 102 -14.18 37.26 -2.00
N THR A 103 -14.89 36.21 -1.56
CA THR A 103 -14.39 34.82 -1.63
C THR A 103 -15.24 34.02 -2.60
N LEU A 104 -14.62 33.53 -3.67
CA LEU A 104 -15.25 32.62 -4.63
C LEU A 104 -14.75 31.20 -4.39
N THR A 105 -15.65 30.22 -4.51
CA THR A 105 -15.32 28.80 -4.44
C THR A 105 -15.23 28.19 -5.83
N ASN A 106 -14.74 26.96 -5.95
CA ASN A 106 -14.77 26.23 -7.23
C ASN A 106 -16.19 26.16 -7.84
N THR A 107 -17.25 26.13 -7.04
CA THR A 107 -18.63 26.11 -7.53
C THR A 107 -19.06 27.43 -8.18
N ASP A 108 -18.54 28.54 -7.66
CA ASP A 108 -18.84 29.86 -8.21
C ASP A 108 -18.16 30.09 -9.56
N ILE A 109 -16.93 29.56 -9.70
CA ILE A 109 -16.08 29.69 -10.90
C ILE A 109 -15.95 28.40 -11.69
N SER A 110 -16.88 27.47 -11.52
CA SER A 110 -16.85 26.11 -12.12
C SER A 110 -16.68 26.12 -13.64
N ALA A 111 -17.22 27.15 -14.31
CA ALA A 111 -17.09 27.33 -15.77
C ALA A 111 -15.63 27.40 -16.24
N LEU A 112 -14.71 27.95 -15.42
CA LEU A 112 -13.28 28.06 -15.77
C LEU A 112 -12.60 26.68 -15.86
N PHE A 113 -13.15 25.66 -15.25
CA PHE A 113 -12.58 24.30 -15.20
C PHE A 113 -13.23 23.34 -16.20
N ARG A 114 -14.25 23.75 -16.94
CA ARG A 114 -14.92 22.90 -17.94
C ARG A 114 -14.10 22.77 -19.21
N LEU A 115 -14.12 21.58 -19.81
CA LEU A 115 -13.32 21.25 -21.00
C LEU A 115 -13.58 22.23 -22.17
N GLU A 116 -14.83 22.57 -22.40
CA GLU A 116 -15.23 23.49 -23.50
C GLU A 116 -14.61 24.87 -23.39
N ASN A 117 -14.21 25.27 -22.18
CA ASN A 117 -13.60 26.56 -21.90
C ASN A 117 -12.06 26.53 -21.81
N LEU A 118 -11.46 25.33 -21.91
CA LEU A 118 -10.02 25.13 -21.75
C LEU A 118 -9.32 24.97 -23.10
N GLN A 119 -8.17 25.59 -23.24
CA GLN A 119 -7.24 25.48 -24.37
C GLN A 119 -5.94 24.82 -23.88
N GLY A 120 -5.29 24.03 -24.74
CA GLY A 120 -4.03 23.36 -24.41
C GLY A 120 -4.20 21.99 -23.72
N ILE A 121 -5.42 21.44 -23.70
CA ILE A 121 -5.74 20.08 -23.21
C ILE A 121 -6.75 19.44 -24.16
N ASN A 122 -6.60 18.13 -24.40
CA ASN A 122 -7.57 17.36 -25.17
C ASN A 122 -8.55 16.59 -24.26
N ALA A 123 -9.64 16.05 -24.86
CA ALA A 123 -10.70 15.36 -24.13
C ALA A 123 -10.17 14.13 -23.37
N SER A 124 -9.22 13.38 -23.93
CA SER A 124 -8.64 12.19 -23.27
C SER A 124 -7.80 12.60 -22.06
N GLN A 125 -6.97 13.60 -22.17
CA GLN A 125 -6.17 14.13 -21.05
C GLN A 125 -7.07 14.70 -19.94
N TYR A 126 -8.15 15.38 -20.31
CA TYR A 126 -9.11 15.93 -19.34
C TYR A 126 -9.83 14.82 -18.57
N ALA A 127 -10.23 13.74 -19.25
CA ALA A 127 -10.91 12.60 -18.65
C ALA A 127 -9.99 11.77 -17.73
N ASN A 128 -8.74 11.55 -18.16
CA ASN A 128 -7.75 10.76 -17.41
C ASN A 128 -7.10 11.53 -16.25
N GLY A 129 -7.16 12.86 -16.28
CA GLY A 129 -6.51 13.74 -15.30
C GLY A 129 -5.09 14.14 -15.67
N LEU A 130 -4.55 15.06 -14.90
CA LEU A 130 -3.19 15.56 -15.06
C LEU A 130 -2.17 14.53 -14.57
N PRO A 131 -1.03 14.35 -15.26
CA PRO A 131 0.09 13.56 -14.76
C PRO A 131 0.58 14.02 -13.37
N GLU A 132 1.20 13.10 -12.62
CA GLU A 132 1.83 13.47 -11.35
C GLU A 132 2.93 14.52 -11.54
N GLY A 133 3.05 15.46 -10.62
CA GLY A 133 4.08 16.49 -10.65
C GLY A 133 3.66 17.83 -10.07
N MET A 134 4.54 18.82 -10.26
CA MET A 134 4.29 20.20 -9.81
C MET A 134 3.49 20.95 -10.85
N TYR A 135 2.44 21.62 -10.39
CA TYR A 135 1.59 22.48 -11.20
C TYR A 135 1.35 23.82 -10.54
N ASN A 136 1.34 24.86 -11.36
CA ASN A 136 0.96 26.21 -10.97
C ASN A 136 -0.46 26.47 -11.46
N PHE A 137 -1.39 26.61 -10.54
CA PHE A 137 -2.75 27.07 -10.81
C PHE A 137 -2.81 28.57 -10.57
N CYS A 138 -2.90 29.33 -11.64
CA CYS A 138 -2.79 30.75 -11.59
C CYS A 138 -4.07 31.44 -12.09
N PHE A 139 -4.40 32.54 -11.44
CA PHE A 139 -5.56 33.36 -11.78
C PHE A 139 -5.13 34.79 -12.10
N GLU A 140 -5.77 35.39 -13.08
CA GLU A 140 -5.69 36.79 -13.43
C GLU A 140 -7.09 37.34 -13.52
N MET A 141 -7.26 38.63 -13.18
CA MET A 141 -8.53 39.33 -13.26
C MET A 141 -8.46 40.43 -14.26
N TYR A 142 -9.52 40.56 -15.05
CA TYR A 142 -9.71 41.55 -16.08
C TYR A 142 -11.02 42.32 -15.88
N ASP A 143 -11.01 43.59 -16.21
CA ASP A 143 -12.24 44.36 -16.36
C ASP A 143 -13.09 43.79 -17.50
N TYR A 144 -14.37 43.57 -17.25
CA TYR A 144 -15.25 42.94 -18.23
C TYR A 144 -15.47 43.77 -19.49
N ILE A 145 -15.57 45.11 -19.34
CA ILE A 145 -15.90 46.03 -20.42
C ILE A 145 -14.65 46.40 -21.21
N THR A 146 -13.59 46.82 -20.51
CA THR A 146 -12.38 47.37 -21.15
C THR A 146 -11.37 46.28 -21.51
N ASN A 147 -11.55 45.10 -21.02
CA ASN A 147 -10.61 43.95 -21.14
C ASN A 147 -9.20 44.25 -20.60
N GLN A 148 -9.06 45.29 -19.77
CA GLN A 148 -7.78 45.61 -19.13
C GLN A 148 -7.52 44.70 -17.95
N LYS A 149 -6.26 44.28 -17.80
CA LYS A 149 -5.80 43.52 -16.68
C LYS A 149 -5.77 44.40 -15.42
N ILE A 150 -6.46 43.94 -14.36
CA ILE A 150 -6.62 44.68 -13.08
C ILE A 150 -6.01 43.97 -11.88
N SER A 151 -5.45 42.79 -12.07
CA SER A 151 -4.73 42.06 -11.00
C SER A 151 -3.36 41.56 -11.48
N GLN A 152 -2.45 41.30 -10.54
CA GLN A 152 -1.30 40.45 -10.83
C GLN A 152 -1.74 39.01 -11.06
N LYS A 153 -0.89 38.22 -11.73
CA LYS A 153 -1.06 36.78 -11.83
C LYS A 153 -0.75 36.16 -10.46
N SER A 154 -1.75 35.59 -9.81
CA SER A 154 -1.64 34.93 -8.52
C SER A 154 -1.66 33.41 -8.71
N CYS A 155 -0.66 32.71 -8.22
CA CYS A 155 -0.48 31.28 -8.43
C CYS A 155 -0.46 30.51 -7.11
N ALA A 156 -1.17 29.40 -7.10
CA ALA A 156 -1.00 28.34 -6.09
C ALA A 156 -0.16 27.20 -6.70
N ASN A 157 0.90 26.80 -6.00
CA ASN A 157 1.76 25.69 -6.41
C ASN A 157 1.22 24.40 -5.79
N LEU A 158 0.79 23.45 -6.61
CA LEU A 158 0.24 22.18 -6.19
C LEU A 158 1.17 21.05 -6.63
N TYR A 159 1.47 20.14 -5.71
CA TYR A 159 2.10 18.88 -6.06
C TYR A 159 1.01 17.81 -6.17
N LEU A 160 0.69 17.43 -7.42
CA LEU A 160 -0.28 16.39 -7.70
C LEU A 160 0.41 15.03 -7.61
N ILE A 161 -0.10 14.18 -6.72
CA ILE A 161 0.38 12.82 -6.51
C ILE A 161 -0.79 11.86 -6.49
N LEU A 162 -0.62 10.72 -7.14
CA LEU A 162 -1.57 9.62 -7.11
C LEU A 162 -1.09 8.56 -6.12
N ASN A 163 -1.97 8.19 -5.21
CA ASN A 163 -1.71 7.08 -4.31
C ASN A 163 -1.88 5.74 -5.05
N ASP A 164 -1.08 4.77 -4.67
CA ASP A 164 -1.28 3.41 -5.15
C ASP A 164 -2.54 2.80 -4.54
N PRO A 165 -3.28 1.97 -5.29
CA PRO A 165 -4.43 1.26 -4.77
C PRO A 165 -4.00 0.23 -3.69
N PRO A 166 -4.96 -0.29 -2.89
CA PRO A 166 -4.66 -1.27 -1.85
C PRO A 166 -3.95 -2.51 -2.40
N LEU A 167 -3.03 -3.06 -1.62
CA LEU A 167 -2.40 -4.35 -1.88
C LEU A 167 -3.19 -5.43 -1.16
N LEU A 168 -3.71 -6.42 -1.89
CA LEU A 168 -4.46 -7.54 -1.32
C LEU A 168 -3.50 -8.53 -0.64
N ASN A 169 -3.90 -9.08 0.51
CA ASN A 169 -3.07 -10.02 1.28
C ASN A 169 -3.69 -11.42 1.31
N THR A 170 -4.88 -11.56 1.90
CA THR A 170 -5.57 -12.85 2.06
C THR A 170 -7.05 -12.73 1.69
N PRO A 171 -7.62 -13.76 1.06
CA PRO A 171 -6.99 -14.95 0.46
C PRO A 171 -6.03 -14.60 -0.68
N GLN A 172 -4.97 -15.40 -0.83
CA GLN A 172 -3.96 -15.18 -1.88
C GLN A 172 -4.48 -15.61 -3.26
N LYS A 173 -3.80 -15.17 -4.31
CA LYS A 173 -4.11 -15.62 -5.67
C LYS A 173 -4.02 -17.14 -5.78
N ASN A 174 -5.07 -17.75 -6.32
CA ASN A 174 -5.18 -19.18 -6.54
C ASN A 174 -5.11 -20.01 -5.25
N GLU A 175 -5.49 -19.43 -4.12
CA GLU A 175 -5.61 -20.15 -2.86
C GLU A 175 -6.80 -21.11 -2.91
N GLN A 176 -6.67 -22.23 -2.20
CA GLN A 176 -7.76 -23.18 -2.01
C GLN A 176 -8.27 -23.06 -0.58
N ILE A 177 -9.56 -22.82 -0.44
CA ILE A 177 -10.23 -22.71 0.84
C ILE A 177 -11.22 -23.86 0.95
N ALA A 178 -11.04 -24.73 1.95
CA ALA A 178 -11.95 -25.83 2.17
C ALA A 178 -13.27 -25.33 2.78
N GLU A 179 -14.37 -25.96 2.37
CA GLU A 179 -15.68 -25.80 2.96
C GLU A 179 -15.67 -26.04 4.46
N SER A 180 -16.37 -25.21 5.21
CA SER A 180 -16.55 -25.34 6.66
C SER A 180 -18.00 -25.10 7.01
N ASP A 181 -18.51 -25.79 8.03
CA ASP A 181 -19.87 -25.56 8.57
C ASP A 181 -20.02 -24.13 9.13
N PHE A 182 -18.89 -23.53 9.53
CA PHE A 182 -18.79 -22.14 10.00
C PHE A 182 -17.74 -21.44 9.16
N PRO A 183 -18.10 -20.93 7.97
CA PRO A 183 -17.17 -20.19 7.14
C PRO A 183 -16.60 -19.00 7.92
N ASN A 184 -15.29 -18.89 7.88
CA ASN A 184 -14.53 -17.86 8.57
C ASN A 184 -13.35 -17.48 7.68
N ILE A 185 -13.67 -16.81 6.55
CA ILE A 185 -12.67 -16.40 5.58
C ILE A 185 -12.30 -14.95 5.86
N MET A 186 -11.03 -14.73 6.20
CA MET A 186 -10.52 -13.39 6.48
C MET A 186 -9.96 -12.78 5.19
N PHE A 187 -10.64 -11.76 4.68
CA PHE A 187 -10.13 -10.91 3.62
C PHE A 187 -9.35 -9.76 4.23
N THR A 188 -8.11 -9.56 3.79
CA THR A 188 -7.25 -8.49 4.30
C THR A 188 -6.51 -7.80 3.17
N TRP A 189 -6.22 -6.51 3.37
CA TRP A 189 -5.44 -5.70 2.43
C TRP A 189 -4.58 -4.68 3.17
N THR A 190 -3.52 -4.24 2.52
CA THR A 190 -2.63 -3.21 3.03
C THR A 190 -2.92 -1.90 2.32
N PRO A 191 -3.26 -0.82 3.03
CA PRO A 191 -3.41 0.50 2.46
C PRO A 191 -2.06 1.05 1.99
N ARG A 192 -2.07 1.77 0.87
CA ARG A 192 -0.84 2.38 0.30
C ARG A 192 -0.97 3.89 0.07
N GLN A 193 -2.02 4.50 0.60
CA GLN A 193 -2.19 5.95 0.53
C GLN A 193 -1.29 6.67 1.55
N LEU A 194 -0.71 7.79 1.11
CA LEU A 194 0.12 8.66 1.95
C LEU A 194 -0.57 9.99 2.28
N ASN A 195 -1.31 10.55 1.33
CA ASN A 195 -1.88 11.90 1.41
C ASN A 195 -3.41 11.92 1.25
N ALA A 196 -4.08 10.81 1.52
CA ALA A 196 -5.53 10.71 1.44
C ALA A 196 -6.16 10.78 2.83
N THR A 197 -7.18 11.60 2.98
CA THR A 197 -8.03 11.67 4.18
C THR A 197 -9.38 11.05 3.89
N ASN A 198 -10.08 10.58 4.94
CA ASN A 198 -11.41 9.97 4.84
C ASN A 198 -11.47 8.87 3.76
N VAL A 199 -10.53 7.92 3.86
CA VAL A 199 -10.48 6.78 2.93
C VAL A 199 -11.39 5.68 3.43
N SER A 200 -12.29 5.24 2.57
CA SER A 200 -13.08 4.03 2.71
C SER A 200 -12.67 3.01 1.65
N TYR A 201 -12.99 1.75 1.89
CA TYR A 201 -12.66 0.64 1.02
C TYR A 201 -13.95 -0.04 0.58
N LYS A 202 -14.23 -0.02 -0.71
CA LYS A 202 -15.33 -0.79 -1.30
C LYS A 202 -14.80 -2.18 -1.63
N PHE A 203 -15.20 -3.17 -0.84
CA PHE A 203 -14.91 -4.58 -1.07
C PHE A 203 -15.94 -5.15 -2.05
N GLU A 204 -15.48 -5.97 -2.98
CA GLU A 204 -16.33 -6.63 -3.97
C GLU A 204 -15.89 -8.09 -4.15
N LEU A 205 -16.84 -9.03 -4.00
CA LEU A 205 -16.66 -10.46 -4.21
C LEU A 205 -17.60 -10.94 -5.31
N LYS A 206 -17.08 -11.69 -6.27
CA LYS A 206 -17.85 -12.30 -7.36
C LYS A 206 -17.59 -13.78 -7.47
N GLN A 207 -18.62 -14.53 -7.86
CA GLN A 207 -18.48 -15.92 -8.25
C GLN A 207 -18.12 -15.97 -9.75
N LEU A 208 -17.00 -16.62 -10.08
CA LEU A 208 -16.59 -16.81 -11.48
C LEU A 208 -17.36 -17.96 -12.10
N LEU A 209 -18.25 -17.63 -13.04
CA LEU A 209 -19.16 -18.61 -13.63
C LEU A 209 -18.47 -19.56 -14.62
N ASP A 210 -17.42 -19.08 -15.30
CA ASP A 210 -16.65 -19.89 -16.25
C ASP A 210 -15.24 -20.17 -15.69
N PRO A 211 -14.92 -21.43 -15.35
CA PRO A 211 -13.61 -21.81 -14.82
C PRO A 211 -12.51 -21.82 -15.88
N THR A 212 -12.82 -21.72 -17.18
CA THR A 212 -11.85 -21.76 -18.27
C THR A 212 -11.28 -20.38 -18.62
N LEU A 213 -12.01 -19.32 -18.27
CA LEU A 213 -11.58 -17.95 -18.53
C LEU A 213 -10.52 -17.47 -17.54
N ASP A 214 -9.69 -16.55 -18.01
CA ASP A 214 -8.80 -15.81 -17.14
C ASP A 214 -9.60 -15.12 -16.03
N PRO A 215 -9.17 -15.24 -14.75
CA PRO A 215 -9.95 -14.72 -13.62
C PRO A 215 -10.21 -13.21 -13.66
N GLN A 216 -9.29 -12.42 -14.23
CA GLN A 216 -9.47 -10.97 -14.35
C GLN A 216 -10.56 -10.62 -15.35
N PHE A 217 -10.57 -11.34 -16.48
CA PHE A 217 -11.63 -11.18 -17.49
C PHE A 217 -12.98 -11.69 -16.99
N ALA A 218 -12.99 -12.90 -16.38
CA ALA A 218 -14.19 -13.49 -15.80
C ALA A 218 -14.80 -12.60 -14.70
N PHE A 219 -13.99 -11.92 -13.91
CA PHE A 219 -14.45 -10.98 -12.89
C PHE A 219 -15.29 -9.83 -13.46
N GLN A 220 -14.87 -9.27 -14.59
CA GLN A 220 -15.61 -8.18 -15.23
C GLN A 220 -16.99 -8.61 -15.75
N MET A 221 -17.09 -9.88 -16.20
CA MET A 221 -18.32 -10.45 -16.75
C MET A 221 -19.26 -11.02 -15.68
N SER A 222 -18.75 -11.31 -14.49
CA SER A 222 -19.52 -11.96 -13.43
C SER A 222 -20.33 -10.96 -12.61
N PRO A 223 -21.54 -11.34 -12.15
CA PRO A 223 -22.33 -10.50 -11.26
C PRO A 223 -21.68 -10.42 -9.87
N VAL A 224 -21.96 -9.33 -9.19
CA VAL A 224 -21.52 -9.14 -7.78
C VAL A 224 -22.29 -10.12 -6.90
N LEU A 225 -21.55 -10.91 -6.11
CA LEU A 225 -22.11 -11.79 -5.10
C LEU A 225 -22.28 -11.06 -3.77
N TYR A 226 -21.26 -10.28 -3.39
CA TYR A 226 -21.25 -9.50 -2.16
C TYR A 226 -20.43 -8.23 -2.33
N GLU A 227 -20.92 -7.12 -1.80
CA GLU A 227 -20.18 -5.87 -1.72
C GLU A 227 -20.43 -5.18 -0.38
N GLU A 228 -19.40 -4.53 0.15
CA GLU A 228 -19.48 -3.77 1.39
C GLU A 228 -18.46 -2.61 1.37
N THR A 229 -18.86 -1.48 1.97
CA THR A 229 -17.96 -0.34 2.18
C THR A 229 -17.49 -0.32 3.62
N LEU A 230 -16.17 -0.35 3.80
CA LEU A 230 -15.50 -0.48 5.09
C LEU A 230 -14.51 0.67 5.29
N PHE A 231 -14.26 1.03 6.54
CA PHE A 231 -13.17 1.93 6.93
C PHE A 231 -11.92 1.17 7.43
N GLY A 232 -12.10 -0.09 7.80
CA GLY A 232 -11.02 -1.00 8.16
C GLY A 232 -10.35 -1.65 6.96
N THR A 233 -9.29 -2.39 7.21
CA THR A 233 -8.47 -3.08 6.19
C THR A 233 -8.66 -4.59 6.22
N ALA A 234 -9.77 -5.05 6.77
CA ALA A 234 -10.14 -6.45 6.88
C ALA A 234 -11.65 -6.65 6.84
N LEU A 235 -12.08 -7.77 6.27
CA LEU A 235 -13.45 -8.25 6.25
C LEU A 235 -13.48 -9.72 6.66
N LEU A 236 -14.27 -10.05 7.67
CA LEU A 236 -14.53 -11.42 8.06
C LEU A 236 -15.80 -11.93 7.34
N TYR A 237 -15.62 -12.81 6.36
CA TYR A 237 -16.71 -13.47 5.67
C TYR A 237 -17.22 -14.63 6.52
N ASN A 238 -18.48 -14.57 6.93
CA ASN A 238 -19.11 -15.48 7.87
C ASN A 238 -20.50 -15.93 7.42
N LEU A 239 -21.21 -16.67 8.26
CA LEU A 239 -22.55 -17.23 7.97
C LEU A 239 -23.64 -16.20 7.66
N SER A 240 -23.46 -14.94 7.98
CA SER A 240 -24.46 -13.89 7.68
C SER A 240 -24.38 -13.40 6.23
N MET A 241 -23.35 -13.83 5.50
CA MET A 241 -23.10 -13.44 4.12
C MET A 241 -23.58 -14.53 3.15
N PRO A 242 -23.63 -14.26 1.82
CA PRO A 242 -24.06 -15.24 0.84
C PRO A 242 -23.27 -16.56 0.90
N VAL A 243 -23.95 -17.68 0.77
CA VAL A 243 -23.33 -19.01 0.84
C VAL A 243 -22.39 -19.24 -0.34
N LEU A 244 -21.16 -19.65 -0.06
CA LEU A 244 -20.19 -20.08 -1.07
C LEU A 244 -20.45 -21.54 -1.45
N MET A 245 -20.40 -21.85 -2.74
CA MET A 245 -20.63 -23.20 -3.25
C MET A 245 -19.30 -23.94 -3.46
N PRO A 246 -19.11 -25.13 -2.87
CA PRO A 246 -17.90 -25.93 -3.10
C PRO A 246 -17.70 -26.27 -4.59
N GLY A 247 -16.45 -26.30 -5.02
CA GLY A 247 -16.07 -26.52 -6.42
C GLY A 247 -16.04 -25.27 -7.28
N MET A 248 -16.56 -24.14 -6.78
CA MET A 248 -16.58 -22.87 -7.51
C MET A 248 -15.35 -22.03 -7.25
N ARG A 249 -15.06 -21.13 -8.21
CA ARG A 249 -14.02 -20.11 -8.10
C ARG A 249 -14.67 -18.76 -7.76
N TYR A 250 -14.03 -18.06 -6.86
CA TYR A 250 -14.43 -16.71 -6.44
C TYR A 250 -13.29 -15.75 -6.67
N ALA A 251 -13.60 -14.52 -7.05
CA ALA A 251 -12.61 -13.48 -7.19
C ALA A 251 -13.06 -12.22 -6.45
N TRP A 252 -12.11 -11.47 -5.95
CA TRP A 252 -12.37 -10.30 -5.14
C TRP A 252 -11.37 -9.19 -5.41
N CYS A 253 -11.82 -7.97 -5.18
CA CYS A 253 -10.99 -6.79 -5.21
C CYS A 253 -11.45 -5.78 -4.16
N VAL A 254 -10.63 -4.76 -3.95
CA VAL A 254 -10.92 -3.65 -3.05
C VAL A 254 -10.64 -2.35 -3.78
N ARG A 255 -11.59 -1.42 -3.76
CA ARG A 255 -11.44 -0.07 -4.28
C ARG A 255 -11.27 0.91 -3.12
N ALA A 256 -10.13 1.62 -3.06
CA ALA A 256 -9.95 2.72 -2.14
C ALA A 256 -10.63 3.97 -2.68
N VAL A 257 -11.44 4.60 -1.85
CA VAL A 257 -12.18 5.82 -2.19
C VAL A 257 -11.88 6.87 -1.12
N SER A 258 -11.42 8.04 -1.54
CA SER A 258 -11.29 9.21 -0.67
C SER A 258 -12.41 10.19 -0.98
N THR A 259 -13.09 10.66 0.05
CA THR A 259 -14.19 11.63 -0.10
C THR A 259 -13.90 12.94 0.62
N THR A 260 -14.36 14.04 0.02
CA THR A 260 -14.48 15.32 0.71
C THR A 260 -15.95 15.71 0.63
N GLY A 261 -16.62 15.69 1.79
CA GLY A 261 -18.09 15.82 1.83
C GLY A 261 -18.78 14.72 1.03
N LEU A 262 -19.51 15.07 -0.01
CA LEU A 262 -20.25 14.14 -0.87
C LEU A 262 -19.49 13.73 -2.15
N SER A 263 -18.35 14.37 -2.44
CA SER A 263 -17.62 14.15 -3.68
C SER A 263 -16.42 13.20 -3.48
N GLU A 264 -16.21 12.28 -4.43
CA GLU A 264 -14.99 11.49 -4.52
C GLU A 264 -13.83 12.36 -5.03
N ASN A 265 -12.62 12.10 -4.51
CA ASN A 265 -11.39 12.74 -4.97
C ASN A 265 -10.61 11.76 -5.87
N ALA A 266 -10.27 12.19 -7.07
CA ALA A 266 -9.44 11.41 -7.99
C ALA A 266 -7.96 11.50 -7.58
N ILE A 267 -7.58 10.74 -6.57
CA ILE A 267 -6.24 10.74 -5.98
C ILE A 267 -5.59 9.36 -5.93
N PHE A 268 -6.20 8.38 -6.55
CA PHE A 268 -5.68 7.01 -6.65
C PHE A 268 -5.40 6.64 -8.10
N LYS A 269 -4.32 5.91 -8.35
CA LYS A 269 -4.08 5.20 -9.61
C LYS A 269 -5.16 4.15 -9.81
N ASN A 270 -5.47 3.83 -11.07
CA ASN A 270 -6.50 2.86 -11.44
C ASN A 270 -7.85 3.11 -10.73
N ASP A 271 -8.24 4.38 -10.59
CA ASP A 271 -9.45 4.81 -9.86
C ASP A 271 -9.62 4.15 -8.48
N GLY A 272 -8.50 3.76 -7.84
CA GLY A 272 -8.45 3.14 -6.51
C GLY A 272 -8.63 1.62 -6.50
N TYR A 273 -8.86 0.98 -7.63
CA TYR A 273 -9.01 -0.48 -7.71
C TYR A 273 -7.70 -1.21 -7.52
N SER A 274 -7.69 -2.17 -6.59
CA SER A 274 -6.62 -3.14 -6.42
C SER A 274 -6.50 -4.08 -7.63
N GLU A 275 -5.51 -4.95 -7.60
CA GLU A 275 -5.51 -6.15 -8.41
C GLU A 275 -6.71 -7.04 -8.04
N ILE A 276 -7.08 -7.96 -8.93
CA ILE A 276 -8.11 -8.96 -8.68
C ILE A 276 -7.41 -10.22 -8.18
N TYR A 277 -7.76 -10.67 -6.95
CA TYR A 277 -7.35 -11.96 -6.42
C TYR A 277 -8.49 -12.95 -6.56
N TRP A 278 -8.17 -14.25 -6.64
CA TRP A 278 -9.14 -15.31 -6.74
C TRP A 278 -8.72 -16.53 -5.92
N PHE A 279 -9.71 -17.26 -5.45
CA PHE A 279 -9.54 -18.50 -4.73
C PHE A 279 -10.54 -19.54 -5.21
N LYS A 280 -10.25 -20.82 -4.98
CA LYS A 280 -11.15 -21.94 -5.22
C LYS A 280 -11.74 -22.39 -3.88
N TYR A 281 -13.05 -22.39 -3.79
CA TYR A 281 -13.75 -22.93 -2.64
C TYR A 281 -13.98 -24.43 -2.87
N THR A 282 -13.28 -25.28 -2.09
CA THR A 282 -13.22 -26.72 -2.34
C THR A 282 -14.11 -27.47 -1.36
N GLN A 283 -14.48 -28.72 -1.70
CA GLN A 283 -15.19 -29.58 -0.79
C GLN A 283 -14.35 -29.81 0.47
N ARG A 284 -15.03 -30.12 1.58
CA ARG A 284 -14.40 -30.36 2.86
C ARG A 284 -13.49 -31.58 2.77
N CYS A 285 -12.27 -31.41 3.22
CA CYS A 285 -11.33 -32.50 3.42
C CYS A 285 -11.39 -32.94 4.90
N ASN A 286 -11.53 -34.21 5.16
CA ASN A 286 -11.60 -34.71 6.53
C ASN A 286 -10.24 -34.54 7.23
N ALA A 287 -10.26 -34.14 8.49
CA ALA A 287 -9.04 -34.05 9.29
C ALA A 287 -8.46 -35.46 9.56
N PRO A 288 -7.12 -35.60 9.66
CA PRO A 288 -6.49 -36.85 10.09
C PRO A 288 -6.93 -37.22 11.50
N THR A 289 -7.04 -38.51 11.73
CA THR A 289 -7.43 -39.07 13.03
C THR A 289 -6.25 -39.79 13.70
N PHE A 290 -6.41 -40.17 14.96
CA PHE A 290 -5.40 -40.94 15.74
C PHE A 290 -4.00 -40.32 15.65
N THR A 291 -3.90 -39.03 15.92
CA THR A 291 -2.62 -38.32 15.94
C THR A 291 -1.84 -38.68 17.20
N LEU A 292 -0.66 -39.29 17.04
CA LEU A 292 0.21 -39.73 18.10
C LEU A 292 1.58 -39.09 18.00
N SER A 293 2.22 -38.90 19.14
CA SER A 293 3.59 -38.43 19.26
C SER A 293 4.47 -39.47 19.98
N GLU A 294 5.61 -39.76 19.40
CA GLU A 294 6.63 -40.68 19.95
C GLU A 294 7.95 -39.93 20.07
N ILE A 295 8.53 -39.89 21.26
CA ILE A 295 9.82 -39.25 21.51
C ILE A 295 10.92 -40.19 21.01
N VAL A 296 11.66 -39.73 19.98
CA VAL A 296 12.77 -40.48 19.39
C VAL A 296 14.09 -40.11 20.07
N SER A 297 14.27 -38.84 20.45
CA SER A 297 15.46 -38.33 21.13
C SER A 297 15.13 -37.08 21.94
N PRO A 298 16.07 -36.56 22.77
CA PRO A 298 15.87 -35.31 23.53
C PRO A 298 15.65 -34.06 22.68
N SER A 299 15.64 -34.15 21.36
CA SER A 299 15.38 -33.05 20.45
C SER A 299 14.55 -33.44 19.22
N THR A 300 14.02 -34.70 19.21
CA THR A 300 13.31 -35.22 18.03
C THR A 300 12.08 -35.99 18.45
N VAL A 301 10.95 -35.66 17.83
CA VAL A 301 9.66 -36.37 18.03
C VAL A 301 9.16 -36.83 16.67
N LYS A 302 8.67 -38.07 16.65
CA LYS A 302 7.94 -38.60 15.52
C LYS A 302 6.45 -38.41 15.74
N ILE A 303 5.78 -37.76 14.81
CA ILE A 303 4.33 -37.62 14.80
C ILE A 303 3.78 -38.56 13.74
N THR A 304 2.77 -39.35 14.13
CA THR A 304 2.05 -40.28 13.25
C THR A 304 0.55 -40.05 13.34
N TRP A 305 -0.15 -40.38 12.27
CA TRP A 305 -1.61 -40.20 12.19
C TRP A 305 -2.22 -41.23 11.24
N GLN A 306 -3.53 -41.32 11.29
CA GLN A 306 -4.31 -42.08 10.32
C GLN A 306 -4.95 -41.11 9.33
N GLY A 307 -4.59 -41.26 8.05
CA GLY A 307 -5.20 -40.52 6.93
C GLY A 307 -6.29 -41.33 6.22
N THR A 308 -6.94 -40.72 5.27
CA THR A 308 -7.86 -41.34 4.31
C THR A 308 -7.23 -41.41 2.92
N PRO A 309 -7.72 -42.26 1.99
CA PRO A 309 -7.21 -42.35 0.63
C PRO A 309 -7.29 -41.03 -0.17
N ASP A 310 -8.21 -40.14 0.21
CA ASP A 310 -8.41 -38.85 -0.45
C ASP A 310 -7.36 -37.79 -0.05
N HIS A 311 -6.58 -38.06 0.98
CA HIS A 311 -5.54 -37.13 1.42
C HIS A 311 -4.34 -37.16 0.48
N THR A 312 -4.00 -36.04 -0.08
CA THR A 312 -2.87 -35.87 -1.02
C THR A 312 -1.60 -35.37 -0.35
N LYS A 313 -1.75 -34.61 0.75
CA LYS A 313 -0.63 -34.00 1.48
C LYS A 313 -1.02 -33.70 2.93
N TYR A 314 -0.03 -33.68 3.80
CA TYR A 314 -0.21 -33.35 5.20
C TYR A 314 0.68 -32.17 5.60
N GLN A 315 0.18 -31.36 6.55
CA GLN A 315 0.92 -30.30 7.20
C GLN A 315 0.85 -30.51 8.71
N VAL A 316 1.98 -30.71 9.36
CA VAL A 316 2.06 -30.75 10.82
C VAL A 316 2.46 -29.37 11.31
N GLN A 317 1.58 -28.74 12.06
CA GLN A 317 1.87 -27.49 12.76
C GLN A 317 2.20 -27.79 14.21
N TYR A 318 3.26 -27.17 14.73
CA TYR A 318 3.68 -27.30 16.11
C TYR A 318 4.22 -25.99 16.65
N ARG A 319 4.06 -25.77 17.95
CA ARG A 319 4.60 -24.61 18.66
C ARG A 319 4.85 -24.96 20.12
N LYS A 320 5.62 -24.15 20.82
CA LYS A 320 5.70 -24.23 22.26
C LYS A 320 4.34 -23.94 22.87
N LYS A 321 3.96 -24.70 23.89
CA LYS A 321 2.72 -24.47 24.62
C LYS A 321 2.75 -23.09 25.26
N ALA A 322 1.63 -22.42 25.24
CA ALA A 322 1.48 -21.10 25.84
C ALA A 322 1.86 -21.12 27.33
N ILE A 323 2.62 -20.12 27.76
CA ILE A 323 3.07 -19.99 29.15
C ILE A 323 2.28 -18.88 29.83
N THR A 324 1.58 -19.23 30.89
CA THR A 324 0.88 -18.27 31.74
C THR A 324 1.85 -17.68 32.75
N GLN A 325 2.14 -16.39 32.64
CA GLN A 325 2.99 -15.67 33.59
C GLN A 325 2.15 -14.72 34.43
N THR A 326 2.15 -14.94 35.74
CA THR A 326 1.52 -14.03 36.68
C THR A 326 2.59 -13.10 37.25
N ASN A 327 2.50 -11.81 37.00
CA ASN A 327 3.45 -10.84 37.55
C ASN A 327 3.17 -10.59 39.03
N LYS A 328 4.14 -9.96 39.74
CA LYS A 328 4.06 -9.66 41.19
C LYS A 328 2.84 -8.80 41.59
N ARG A 329 2.07 -8.26 40.64
CA ARG A 329 0.84 -7.48 40.87
C ARG A 329 -0.43 -8.30 40.59
N GLY A 330 -0.34 -9.62 40.43
CA GLY A 330 -1.48 -10.50 40.19
C GLY A 330 -2.08 -10.45 38.77
N LYS A 331 -1.46 -9.69 37.84
CA LYS A 331 -1.92 -9.66 36.45
C LYS A 331 -1.33 -10.84 35.69
N THR A 332 -2.20 -11.69 35.19
CA THR A 332 -1.87 -12.85 34.37
C THR A 332 -1.74 -12.42 32.92
N THR A 333 -0.62 -12.72 32.28
CA THR A 333 -0.41 -12.54 30.84
C THR A 333 -0.06 -13.89 30.24
N GLU A 334 -0.72 -14.23 29.15
CA GLU A 334 -0.45 -15.44 28.38
C GLU A 334 0.51 -15.09 27.23
N LYS A 335 1.65 -15.76 27.19
CA LYS A 335 2.60 -15.65 26.09
C LYS A 335 2.35 -16.80 25.12
N THR A 336 1.80 -16.49 23.96
CA THR A 336 1.61 -17.41 22.84
C THR A 336 2.83 -17.42 21.92
N PHE A 337 3.05 -18.54 21.22
CA PHE A 337 4.16 -18.72 20.29
C PHE A 337 3.60 -18.96 18.88
N GLU A 338 4.39 -18.60 17.87
CA GLU A 338 4.07 -18.83 16.47
C GLU A 338 4.09 -20.30 16.10
N TRP A 339 3.23 -20.68 15.13
CA TRP A 339 3.18 -22.01 14.59
C TRP A 339 4.30 -22.24 13.58
N PHE A 340 5.08 -23.28 13.79
CA PHE A 340 5.99 -23.85 12.79
C PHE A 340 5.28 -24.91 11.98
N SER A 341 5.64 -25.07 10.71
CA SER A 341 5.01 -26.04 9.81
C SER A 341 6.03 -27.00 9.24
N SER A 342 5.68 -28.28 9.20
CA SER A 342 6.40 -29.34 8.52
C SER A 342 5.45 -30.11 7.62
N TYR A 343 5.89 -30.49 6.42
CA TYR A 343 5.04 -31.15 5.43
C TYR A 343 5.42 -32.61 5.23
N SER A 344 4.44 -33.47 4.91
CA SER A 344 4.64 -34.87 4.60
C SER A 344 3.64 -35.34 3.54
N LEU A 345 4.07 -36.28 2.71
CA LEU A 345 3.19 -37.04 1.81
C LEU A 345 2.79 -38.39 2.42
N ASN A 346 3.41 -38.75 3.53
CA ASN A 346 3.14 -40.00 4.26
C ASN A 346 2.47 -39.67 5.60
N ASN A 347 1.90 -40.70 6.26
CA ASN A 347 1.18 -40.55 7.52
C ASN A 347 2.12 -40.40 8.75
N GLN A 348 3.29 -39.80 8.54
CA GLN A 348 4.26 -39.56 9.61
C GLN A 348 5.20 -38.41 9.26
N VAL A 349 5.77 -37.79 10.28
CA VAL A 349 6.82 -36.77 10.16
C VAL A 349 7.75 -36.80 11.36
N LEU A 350 9.02 -36.48 11.16
CA LEU A 350 9.99 -36.26 12.23
C LEU A 350 10.15 -34.75 12.45
N LEU A 351 9.83 -34.30 13.65
CA LEU A 351 10.10 -32.92 14.10
C LEU A 351 11.46 -32.95 14.81
N THR A 352 12.40 -32.20 14.31
CA THR A 352 13.79 -32.10 14.78
C THR A 352 14.08 -30.73 15.39
N ASN A 353 15.22 -30.61 16.09
CA ASN A 353 15.69 -29.36 16.70
C ASN A 353 14.70 -28.78 17.75
N LEU A 354 14.00 -29.67 18.45
CA LEU A 354 13.14 -29.29 19.55
C LEU A 354 13.97 -29.01 20.82
N GLU A 355 13.50 -28.06 21.62
CA GLU A 355 14.18 -27.73 22.88
C GLU A 355 13.87 -28.75 23.98
N PRO A 356 14.89 -29.27 24.71
CA PRO A 356 14.66 -30.12 25.86
C PRO A 356 13.82 -29.43 26.95
N GLU A 357 13.21 -30.22 27.82
CA GLU A 357 12.36 -29.76 28.94
C GLU A 357 11.23 -28.79 28.52
N THR A 358 10.79 -28.89 27.25
CA THR A 358 9.77 -27.98 26.69
C THR A 358 8.52 -28.77 26.31
N GLU A 359 7.37 -28.23 26.67
CA GLU A 359 6.07 -28.75 26.26
C GLU A 359 5.65 -28.07 24.95
N TYR A 360 5.24 -28.88 23.97
CA TYR A 360 4.78 -28.44 22.66
C TYR A 360 3.33 -28.86 22.46
N GLU A 361 2.62 -28.05 21.70
CA GLU A 361 1.34 -28.43 21.13
C GLU A 361 1.48 -28.59 19.61
N PHE A 362 0.74 -29.54 19.06
CA PHE A 362 0.75 -29.83 17.64
C PHE A 362 -0.63 -30.20 17.13
N ARG A 363 -0.83 -29.99 15.83
CA ARG A 363 -2.00 -30.44 15.09
C ARG A 363 -1.58 -30.89 13.70
N VAL A 364 -2.32 -31.85 13.15
CA VAL A 364 -2.05 -32.40 11.82
C VAL A 364 -3.17 -31.99 10.89
N GLY A 365 -2.82 -31.33 9.79
CA GLY A 365 -3.74 -30.95 8.72
C GLY A 365 -3.59 -31.88 7.52
N SER A 366 -4.70 -32.17 6.86
CA SER A 366 -4.77 -32.90 5.58
C SER A 366 -5.28 -31.99 4.48
N SER A 367 -4.77 -32.17 3.26
CA SER A 367 -5.31 -31.60 2.04
C SER A 367 -5.79 -32.72 1.12
N CYS A 368 -6.94 -32.52 0.49
CA CYS A 368 -7.52 -33.44 -0.50
C CYS A 368 -7.32 -32.95 -1.93
N THR A 369 -6.56 -31.88 -2.13
CA THR A 369 -6.31 -31.26 -3.44
C THR A 369 -4.83 -31.33 -3.78
N THR A 370 -4.49 -31.24 -5.06
CA THR A 370 -3.11 -31.29 -5.54
C THR A 370 -2.50 -29.87 -5.61
N GLU A 371 -1.18 -29.77 -5.60
CA GLU A 371 -0.47 -28.48 -5.79
C GLU A 371 -0.76 -27.85 -7.16
N ALA A 372 -1.07 -28.66 -8.15
CA ALA A 372 -1.46 -28.17 -9.48
C ALA A 372 -2.76 -27.34 -9.48
N ASP A 373 -3.61 -27.58 -8.49
CA ASP A 373 -4.88 -26.85 -8.34
C ASP A 373 -4.72 -25.48 -7.63
N GLY A 374 -3.53 -25.16 -7.12
CA GLY A 374 -3.22 -23.90 -6.45
C GLY A 374 -2.66 -24.05 -5.02
N ILE A 375 -2.73 -22.98 -4.25
CA ILE A 375 -2.28 -22.97 -2.85
C ILE A 375 -3.23 -23.85 -2.03
N GLN A 376 -2.70 -24.95 -1.49
CA GLN A 376 -3.51 -25.96 -0.79
C GLN A 376 -3.99 -25.44 0.57
N SER A 377 -5.25 -25.72 0.87
CA SER A 377 -5.83 -25.57 2.22
C SER A 377 -5.73 -26.87 2.99
N PHE A 378 -5.66 -26.76 4.33
CA PHE A 378 -5.54 -27.89 5.22
C PHE A 378 -6.65 -27.89 6.26
N THR A 379 -7.28 -29.06 6.47
CA THR A 379 -8.23 -29.30 7.56
C THR A 379 -7.51 -29.99 8.71
N TYR A 380 -7.48 -29.35 9.87
CA TYR A 380 -6.66 -29.78 11.01
C TYR A 380 -7.42 -30.65 11.99
N SER A 381 -6.70 -31.62 12.55
CA SER A 381 -7.11 -32.36 13.73
C SER A 381 -7.24 -31.46 14.97
N ASN A 382 -7.79 -32.01 16.05
CA ASN A 382 -7.66 -31.35 17.35
C ASN A 382 -6.19 -31.17 17.72
N THR A 383 -5.92 -30.17 18.55
CA THR A 383 -4.57 -29.89 19.05
C THR A 383 -4.22 -30.87 20.15
N ASN A 384 -3.10 -31.58 20.01
CA ASN A 384 -2.52 -32.45 20.97
C ASN A 384 -1.22 -31.90 21.54
N THR A 385 -0.73 -32.43 22.62
CA THR A 385 0.51 -32.00 23.29
C THR A 385 1.51 -33.12 23.42
N PHE A 386 2.80 -32.77 23.44
CA PHE A 386 3.89 -33.66 23.84
C PHE A 386 4.93 -32.85 24.61
N ALA A 387 5.66 -33.53 25.50
CA ALA A 387 6.73 -32.93 26.28
C ALA A 387 8.06 -33.59 25.93
N ILE A 388 9.07 -32.77 25.63
CA ILE A 388 10.42 -33.24 25.40
C ILE A 388 11.08 -33.50 26.77
N PRO A 389 11.63 -34.70 27.01
CA PRO A 389 12.30 -34.99 28.25
C PRO A 389 13.57 -34.15 28.42
N LYS A 390 14.03 -34.09 29.66
CA LYS A 390 15.34 -33.54 29.98
C LYS A 390 16.40 -34.27 29.17
N LYS A 391 17.31 -33.52 28.58
CA LYS A 391 18.52 -34.12 28.02
C LYS A 391 19.28 -34.69 29.24
N GLU A 392 19.14 -35.98 29.46
CA GLU A 392 20.06 -36.63 30.39
C GLU A 392 21.47 -36.26 29.90
N ASN A 393 22.22 -35.62 30.76
CA ASN A 393 23.65 -35.54 30.57
C ASN A 393 24.17 -36.97 30.60
N ALA A 394 23.94 -37.71 29.52
CA ALA A 394 24.93 -38.72 29.18
C ALA A 394 26.23 -37.91 29.18
N ILE A 395 27.03 -38.18 30.19
CA ILE A 395 28.45 -37.95 30.11
C ILE A 395 28.95 -38.95 29.03
N ALA A 396 28.40 -38.85 27.82
CA ALA A 396 29.22 -39.02 26.65
C ALA A 396 30.14 -37.81 26.71
N SER A 397 31.27 -38.00 27.39
CA SER A 397 32.43 -37.19 27.03
C SER A 397 32.63 -37.41 25.54
N TYR A 398 31.93 -36.64 24.71
CA TYR A 398 32.48 -36.27 23.43
C TYR A 398 33.73 -35.48 23.82
N ASN A 399 34.82 -36.21 24.12
CA ASN A 399 36.14 -35.72 23.92
C ASN A 399 36.23 -35.38 22.42
N CYS A 400 35.75 -34.21 22.05
CA CYS A 400 36.22 -33.56 20.84
C CYS A 400 37.71 -33.34 21.09
N GLY A 401 38.50 -34.24 20.54
CA GLY A 401 39.91 -34.32 20.80
C GLY A 401 40.18 -35.33 21.93
N ILE A 402 40.03 -36.64 21.68
CA ILE A 402 41.04 -37.57 22.11
C ILE A 402 42.32 -36.94 21.58
N LYS A 403 43.08 -36.26 22.45
CA LYS A 403 44.48 -35.98 22.11
C LYS A 403 45.07 -37.34 21.77
N PRO A 404 45.27 -37.66 20.50
CA PRO A 404 45.94 -38.93 20.20
C PRO A 404 47.28 -38.80 20.91
N ASN A 405 47.66 -39.85 21.60
CA ASN A 405 48.96 -39.91 22.24
C ASN A 405 49.99 -40.04 21.08
N LEU A 406 50.18 -38.92 20.38
CA LEU A 406 51.06 -38.83 19.25
C LEU A 406 52.50 -38.75 19.82
N SER A 407 53.14 -39.92 19.94
CA SER A 407 54.59 -39.93 20.07
C SER A 407 55.19 -39.60 18.72
N ILE A 408 55.48 -38.29 18.53
CA ILE A 408 56.24 -37.86 17.36
C ILE A 408 57.65 -38.42 17.52
N THR A 409 57.90 -39.54 16.88
CA THR A 409 59.22 -40.24 16.87
C THR A 409 60.26 -39.52 16.02
N ASN A 410 59.84 -38.80 15.01
CA ASN A 410 60.73 -38.00 14.18
C ASN A 410 60.41 -36.52 14.34
N LYS A 411 61.31 -35.76 15.02
CA LYS A 411 61.19 -34.32 15.23
C LYS A 411 62.12 -33.51 14.30
N THR A 412 62.68 -34.12 13.28
CA THR A 412 63.49 -33.42 12.30
C THR A 412 62.62 -32.56 11.42
N PRO A 413 62.89 -31.25 11.30
CA PRO A 413 62.14 -30.41 10.37
C PRO A 413 62.30 -30.91 8.95
N LEU A 414 61.20 -30.87 8.16
CA LEU A 414 61.24 -31.11 6.72
C LEU A 414 61.94 -29.89 6.08
N ASN A 415 63.23 -30.03 5.81
CA ASN A 415 64.05 -28.91 5.37
C ASN A 415 64.09 -28.68 3.84
N ASN A 416 63.49 -29.53 3.03
CA ASN A 416 63.47 -29.36 1.56
C ASN A 416 62.15 -29.96 1.03
N LEU A 417 61.09 -29.19 1.10
CA LEU A 417 59.82 -29.54 0.45
C LEU A 417 59.90 -29.20 -1.04
N ILE A 418 59.72 -30.19 -1.89
CA ILE A 418 59.68 -30.02 -3.32
C ILE A 418 58.24 -29.90 -3.76
N GLN A 419 57.93 -28.95 -4.66
CA GLN A 419 56.59 -28.76 -5.21
C GLN A 419 56.09 -30.07 -5.85
N SER A 420 54.88 -30.46 -5.57
CA SER A 420 54.19 -31.72 -5.95
C SER A 420 54.62 -32.96 -5.14
N GLU A 421 55.46 -32.84 -4.13
CA GLU A 421 55.76 -33.92 -3.22
C GLU A 421 54.55 -34.22 -2.32
N THR A 422 54.28 -35.51 -2.10
CA THR A 422 53.18 -35.94 -1.22
C THR A 422 53.71 -36.71 -0.02
N PHE A 423 53.24 -36.33 1.18
CA PHE A 423 53.51 -37.05 2.39
C PHE A 423 52.23 -37.19 3.24
N THR A 424 52.25 -38.02 4.24
CA THR A 424 51.12 -38.21 5.12
C THR A 424 51.39 -37.56 6.49
N ALA A 425 50.42 -36.78 6.99
CA ALA A 425 50.39 -36.30 8.37
C ALA A 425 49.26 -37.02 9.10
N GLY A 426 49.58 -38.11 9.78
CA GLY A 426 48.58 -39.05 10.27
C GLY A 426 47.88 -39.74 9.10
N ASP A 427 46.55 -39.75 9.08
CA ASP A 427 45.78 -40.35 8.00
C ASP A 427 45.47 -39.37 6.84
N PHE A 428 46.04 -38.16 6.87
CA PHE A 428 45.78 -37.13 5.87
C PHE A 428 46.92 -37.04 4.85
N PRO A 429 46.64 -37.26 3.57
CA PRO A 429 47.62 -36.99 2.51
C PRO A 429 47.77 -35.49 2.31
N ILE A 430 49.00 -35.00 2.31
CA ILE A 430 49.34 -33.60 2.08
C ILE A 430 50.17 -33.52 0.82
N THR A 431 49.80 -32.64 -0.09
CA THR A 431 50.58 -32.32 -1.30
C THR A 431 51.17 -30.92 -1.17
N VAL A 432 52.44 -30.77 -1.44
CA VAL A 432 53.12 -29.46 -1.49
C VAL A 432 52.75 -28.74 -2.78
N LEU A 433 52.08 -27.60 -2.66
CA LEU A 433 51.68 -26.79 -3.83
C LEU A 433 52.75 -25.81 -4.24
#